data_d84694361455d580998639bc0a34defc
#
_entry.id   d84694361455d580998639bc0a34defc
#
_cell.length_a   1.000
_cell.length_b   1.000
_cell.length_c   1.000
_cell.angle_alpha   90.00
_cell.angle_beta   90.00
_cell.angle_gamma   90.00
#
_symmetry.space_group_name_H-M   'P 1'
#
loop_
_entity.id
_entity.type
_entity.pdbx_description
1 polymer ?
#
loop_
_entity_poly.entity_id
_entity_poly.type
_entity_poly.pdbx_seq_one_letter_code
_entity_poly.pdbx_strand_id
1 'polypeptide(L)'
;YHVKDWFSVTGSLHADFYDRFKRHERIDTRNKDYESSIWQPRLTITSNYFDGHSLIFGVEHTSDELTSDRFSGNANHDLKTRALKETEYFLQDEWTINPKWMVSAGLRTNFSKAFGFMGMPKIAAKYSPNERWSIRANYSMGYRSPSIKELFFNWDHLGMFMIRGNENMQPEKNNYFSLGAEYSNDRLFLSGTAYGNYFRDKIEGVWRIYDMQYNFEYTNLSKQRLLGLEALLRWHVLDCLTLNGTYSFVNVSKNEGIQVNTTSPHAATASLDYKFTKKNYRLNAVFSASYMGRKKFDVQDRVFVEEDNKSYDAYFRCDLPQYVLCNLSVSQTFYNKVKLTLGVDNIFNYVPKTLGSGITMFNVPATPGTRGWVQLEFMLDDVINSLRKKK
;
A
#
# COMPACT_ATOMS: atom_id res chain seq x y z
N TYR A 1 -12.55 -24.29 -14.64
CA TYR A 1 -13.48 -25.26 -15.23
C TYR A 1 -14.63 -25.51 -14.25
N HIS A 2 -15.87 -25.28 -14.68
CA HIS A 2 -17.06 -25.63 -13.90
C HIS A 2 -17.40 -27.08 -14.16
N VAL A 3 -17.24 -27.93 -13.14
CA VAL A 3 -17.56 -29.36 -13.23
C VAL A 3 -19.06 -29.58 -13.05
N LYS A 4 -19.66 -28.79 -12.13
CA LYS A 4 -21.09 -28.71 -11.82
C LYS A 4 -21.41 -27.31 -11.32
N ASP A 5 -22.68 -26.95 -11.23
CA ASP A 5 -23.12 -25.63 -10.74
C ASP A 5 -22.62 -25.32 -9.32
N TRP A 6 -22.41 -26.36 -8.51
CA TRP A 6 -21.93 -26.25 -7.14
C TRP A 6 -20.44 -26.57 -6.96
N PHE A 7 -19.69 -26.92 -8.05
CA PHE A 7 -18.30 -27.34 -7.96
C PHE A 7 -17.47 -26.80 -9.10
N SER A 8 -16.44 -26.06 -8.78
CA SER A 8 -15.49 -25.54 -9.76
C SER A 8 -14.05 -25.79 -9.36
N VAL A 9 -13.19 -25.94 -10.38
CA VAL A 9 -11.74 -26.08 -10.23
C VAL A 9 -11.06 -25.01 -11.07
N THR A 10 -10.18 -24.23 -10.48
CA THR A 10 -9.42 -23.18 -11.16
C THR A 10 -7.94 -23.44 -11.00
N GLY A 11 -7.25 -23.62 -12.10
CA GLY A 11 -5.79 -23.62 -12.16
C GLY A 11 -5.29 -22.28 -12.68
N SER A 12 -4.27 -21.69 -12.06
CA SER A 12 -3.59 -20.51 -12.55
C SER A 12 -2.08 -20.66 -12.41
N LEU A 13 -1.36 -20.03 -13.32
CA LEU A 13 0.09 -19.93 -13.27
C LEU A 13 0.46 -18.46 -13.44
N HIS A 14 1.12 -17.90 -12.42
CA HIS A 14 1.84 -16.64 -12.54
C HIS A 14 3.32 -16.93 -12.77
N ALA A 15 3.92 -16.27 -13.76
CA ALA A 15 5.35 -16.35 -14.03
C ALA A 15 5.86 -14.95 -14.35
N ASP A 16 6.95 -14.56 -13.73
CA ASP A 16 7.62 -13.28 -13.96
C ASP A 16 9.10 -13.53 -14.20
N PHE A 17 9.62 -12.92 -15.26
CA PHE A 17 11.02 -13.01 -15.67
C PHE A 17 11.54 -11.61 -15.91
N TYR A 18 12.60 -11.25 -15.24
CA TYR A 18 13.21 -9.94 -15.37
C TYR A 18 14.72 -10.03 -15.48
N ASP A 19 15.26 -9.49 -16.57
CA ASP A 19 16.69 -9.35 -16.81
C ASP A 19 17.09 -7.88 -16.83
N ARG A 20 18.20 -7.56 -16.18
CA ARG A 20 18.82 -6.25 -16.27
C ARG A 20 20.24 -6.36 -16.75
N PHE A 21 20.62 -5.42 -17.61
CA PHE A 21 21.96 -5.31 -18.19
C PHE A 21 22.54 -3.94 -17.89
N LYS A 22 23.79 -3.90 -17.44
CA LYS A 22 24.62 -2.70 -17.40
C LYS A 22 25.31 -2.52 -18.75
N ARG A 23 25.21 -1.33 -19.34
CA ARG A 23 25.95 -0.95 -20.55
C ARG A 23 27.08 0.02 -20.19
N HIS A 24 28.29 -0.30 -20.60
CA HIS A 24 29.45 0.57 -20.49
C HIS A 24 29.71 1.20 -21.86
N GLU A 25 29.28 2.45 -22.06
CA GLU A 25 29.34 3.12 -23.37
C GLU A 25 30.74 3.29 -23.92
N ARG A 26 31.77 3.50 -23.04
CA ARG A 26 33.16 3.69 -23.46
C ARG A 26 33.83 2.45 -24.05
N ILE A 27 33.37 1.26 -23.68
CA ILE A 27 33.94 -0.02 -24.12
C ILE A 27 32.90 -0.89 -24.84
N ASP A 28 31.73 -0.34 -25.09
CA ASP A 28 30.56 -1.00 -25.73
C ASP A 28 30.29 -2.43 -25.24
N THR A 29 30.45 -2.63 -23.92
CA THR A 29 30.14 -3.91 -23.29
C THR A 29 28.78 -3.84 -22.60
N ARG A 30 28.05 -4.95 -22.73
CA ARG A 30 26.75 -5.15 -22.08
C ARG A 30 26.82 -6.39 -21.20
N ASN A 31 26.81 -6.18 -19.89
CA ASN A 31 26.90 -7.26 -18.91
C ASN A 31 25.58 -7.43 -18.17
N LYS A 32 25.08 -8.63 -18.08
CA LYS A 32 23.94 -8.98 -17.22
C LYS A 32 24.37 -8.89 -15.78
N ASP A 33 23.65 -8.15 -14.95
CA ASP A 33 23.98 -7.93 -13.53
C ASP A 33 22.82 -8.32 -12.60
N TYR A 34 21.69 -8.70 -13.18
CA TYR A 34 20.49 -9.09 -12.45
C TYR A 34 19.57 -9.96 -13.31
N GLU A 35 19.12 -11.07 -12.76
CA GLU A 35 18.15 -12.00 -13.32
C GLU A 35 17.20 -12.46 -12.22
N SER A 36 15.92 -12.32 -12.42
CA SER A 36 14.88 -12.77 -11.48
C SER A 36 13.88 -13.64 -12.19
N SER A 37 13.51 -14.75 -11.59
CA SER A 37 12.43 -15.61 -12.06
C SER A 37 11.51 -15.98 -10.91
N ILE A 38 10.21 -15.78 -11.10
CA ILE A 38 9.18 -16.17 -10.16
C ILE A 38 8.20 -17.10 -10.87
N TRP A 39 7.93 -18.25 -10.25
CA TRP A 39 6.94 -19.21 -10.66
C TRP A 39 5.94 -19.44 -9.55
N GLN A 40 4.66 -19.28 -9.85
CA GLN A 40 3.60 -19.38 -8.84
C GLN A 40 2.36 -20.11 -9.40
N PRO A 41 2.43 -21.45 -9.53
CA PRO A 41 1.28 -22.27 -9.84
C PRO A 41 0.31 -22.31 -8.64
N ARG A 42 -0.99 -22.20 -8.93
CA ARG A 42 -2.07 -22.26 -7.95
C ARG A 42 -3.22 -23.11 -8.45
N LEU A 43 -3.71 -23.99 -7.58
CA LEU A 43 -4.94 -24.73 -7.79
C LEU A 43 -5.95 -24.32 -6.71
N THR A 44 -7.16 -24.02 -7.12
CA THR A 44 -8.27 -23.65 -6.22
C THR A 44 -9.50 -24.49 -6.56
N ILE A 45 -10.11 -25.05 -5.56
CA ILE A 45 -11.36 -25.80 -5.63
C ILE A 45 -12.40 -25.01 -4.83
N THR A 46 -13.55 -24.74 -5.44
CA THR A 46 -14.69 -24.09 -4.78
C THR A 46 -15.89 -25.03 -4.83
N SER A 47 -16.58 -25.16 -3.69
CA SER A 47 -17.78 -25.98 -3.57
C SER A 47 -18.87 -25.25 -2.78
N ASN A 48 -20.05 -25.17 -3.37
CA ASN A 48 -21.27 -24.69 -2.75
C ASN A 48 -22.29 -25.85 -2.56
N TYR A 49 -21.78 -27.07 -2.26
CA TYR A 49 -22.59 -28.26 -2.14
C TYR A 49 -23.57 -28.21 -0.96
N PHE A 50 -23.14 -27.60 0.15
CA PHE A 50 -23.97 -27.46 1.34
C PHE A 50 -24.72 -26.13 1.32
N ASP A 51 -25.98 -26.14 1.63
CA ASP A 51 -26.81 -24.94 1.67
C ASP A 51 -26.25 -23.89 2.63
N GLY A 52 -26.11 -22.67 2.13
CA GLY A 52 -25.56 -21.56 2.86
C GLY A 52 -24.03 -21.56 3.03
N HIS A 53 -23.32 -22.59 2.55
CA HIS A 53 -21.88 -22.71 2.65
C HIS A 53 -21.18 -22.47 1.31
N SER A 54 -20.04 -21.77 1.34
CA SER A 54 -19.11 -21.66 0.23
C SER A 54 -17.72 -22.08 0.70
N LEU A 55 -17.35 -23.31 0.37
CA LEU A 55 -16.06 -23.91 0.72
C LEU A 55 -15.03 -23.63 -0.36
N ILE A 56 -13.87 -23.16 0.05
CA ILE A 56 -12.72 -22.93 -0.82
C ILE A 56 -11.53 -23.70 -0.25
N PHE A 57 -10.94 -24.57 -1.05
CA PHE A 57 -9.68 -25.23 -0.76
C PHE A 57 -8.69 -24.92 -1.86
N GLY A 58 -7.41 -24.75 -1.53
CA GLY A 58 -6.40 -24.58 -2.56
C GLY A 58 -4.98 -24.85 -2.08
N VAL A 59 -4.12 -24.95 -3.07
CA VAL A 59 -2.65 -25.07 -2.91
C VAL A 59 -1.99 -24.09 -3.85
N GLU A 60 -0.93 -23.45 -3.35
CA GLU A 60 -0.08 -22.52 -4.09
C GLU A 60 1.37 -22.84 -3.80
N HIS A 61 2.19 -22.87 -4.83
CA HIS A 61 3.64 -23.02 -4.68
C HIS A 61 4.32 -21.78 -5.25
N THR A 62 5.22 -21.17 -4.49
CA THR A 62 6.03 -20.05 -4.95
C THR A 62 7.48 -20.49 -5.03
N SER A 63 8.10 -20.32 -6.19
CA SER A 63 9.54 -20.45 -6.41
C SER A 63 10.06 -19.09 -6.88
N ASP A 64 10.78 -18.40 -6.00
CA ASP A 64 11.46 -17.13 -6.28
C ASP A 64 12.96 -17.38 -6.37
N GLU A 65 13.55 -17.02 -7.51
CA GLU A 65 14.99 -17.17 -7.76
C GLU A 65 15.55 -15.85 -8.25
N LEU A 66 16.67 -15.44 -7.67
CA LEU A 66 17.35 -14.20 -8.00
C LEU A 66 18.84 -14.44 -8.15
N THR A 67 19.38 -14.08 -9.31
CA THR A 67 20.80 -14.04 -9.62
C THR A 67 21.26 -12.59 -9.72
N SER A 68 22.24 -12.19 -8.93
CA SER A 68 22.72 -10.80 -8.91
C SER A 68 24.17 -10.69 -8.43
N ASP A 69 24.88 -9.67 -8.92
CA ASP A 69 26.18 -9.22 -8.43
C ASP A 69 26.08 -8.55 -7.04
N ARG A 70 24.87 -8.18 -6.62
CA ARG A 70 24.61 -7.48 -5.36
C ARG A 70 24.71 -8.36 -4.11
N PHE A 71 24.92 -9.64 -4.25
CA PHE A 71 25.12 -10.58 -3.13
C PHE A 71 26.57 -10.69 -2.66
N SER A 72 27.55 -10.16 -3.42
CA SER A 72 28.98 -10.38 -3.14
C SER A 72 29.73 -9.16 -2.59
N GLY A 73 29.04 -8.05 -2.34
CA GLY A 73 29.72 -6.77 -2.16
C GLY A 73 30.40 -6.36 -3.47
N ASN A 74 30.88 -5.15 -3.58
CA ASN A 74 31.35 -4.61 -4.85
C ASN A 74 32.71 -5.14 -5.36
N ALA A 75 33.36 -6.04 -4.62
CA ALA A 75 34.77 -6.35 -4.90
C ALA A 75 35.00 -7.10 -6.23
N ASN A 76 34.09 -7.99 -6.66
CA ASN A 76 34.35 -8.85 -7.81
C ASN A 76 33.23 -8.88 -8.86
N HIS A 77 32.08 -8.24 -8.65
CA HIS A 77 30.89 -8.31 -9.54
C HIS A 77 30.46 -9.74 -9.90
N ASP A 78 30.77 -10.71 -9.05
CA ASP A 78 30.40 -12.11 -9.28
C ASP A 78 28.89 -12.28 -9.12
N LEU A 79 28.27 -12.89 -10.14
CA LEU A 79 26.87 -13.26 -10.08
C LEU A 79 26.67 -14.45 -9.15
N LYS A 80 25.82 -14.30 -8.17
CA LYS A 80 25.39 -15.38 -7.28
C LYS A 80 23.88 -15.55 -7.36
N THR A 81 23.45 -16.80 -7.24
CA THR A 81 22.03 -17.16 -7.26
C THR A 81 21.55 -17.49 -5.85
N ARG A 82 20.37 -16.99 -5.51
CA ARG A 82 19.62 -17.31 -4.28
C ARG A 82 18.19 -17.67 -4.64
N ALA A 83 17.62 -18.61 -3.91
CA ALA A 83 16.25 -19.06 -4.14
C ALA A 83 15.50 -19.25 -2.83
N LEU A 84 14.23 -18.87 -2.83
CA LEU A 84 13.25 -19.15 -1.78
C LEU A 84 12.09 -19.93 -2.38
N LYS A 85 11.67 -20.99 -1.69
CA LYS A 85 10.56 -21.84 -2.11
C LYS A 85 9.60 -22.02 -0.94
N GLU A 86 8.31 -21.79 -1.23
CA GLU A 86 7.24 -21.88 -0.26
C GLU A 86 6.06 -22.63 -0.86
N THR A 87 5.38 -23.42 -0.05
CA THR A 87 4.14 -24.08 -0.43
C THR A 87 3.07 -23.76 0.59
N GLU A 88 1.94 -23.27 0.12
CA GLU A 88 0.84 -22.88 0.95
C GLU A 88 -0.38 -23.72 0.65
N TYR A 89 -1.07 -24.13 1.71
CA TYR A 89 -2.40 -24.73 1.62
C TYR A 89 -3.39 -23.81 2.32
N PHE A 90 -4.57 -23.68 1.77
CA PHE A 90 -5.63 -22.88 2.38
C PHE A 90 -6.98 -23.57 2.29
N LEU A 91 -7.73 -23.45 3.36
CA LEU A 91 -9.11 -23.87 3.47
C LEU A 91 -9.90 -22.72 4.08
N GLN A 92 -11.03 -22.39 3.47
CA GLN A 92 -11.97 -21.37 3.98
C GLN A 92 -13.39 -21.85 3.77
N ASP A 93 -14.24 -21.62 4.76
CA ASP A 93 -15.68 -21.71 4.65
C ASP A 93 -16.31 -20.34 4.87
N GLU A 94 -17.26 -19.98 4.04
CA GLU A 94 -18.13 -18.84 4.21
C GLU A 94 -19.56 -19.37 4.39
N TRP A 95 -20.09 -19.19 5.58
CA TRP A 95 -21.39 -19.68 5.98
C TRP A 95 -22.42 -18.55 6.14
N THR A 96 -23.40 -18.51 5.26
CA THR A 96 -24.61 -17.67 5.36
C THR A 96 -25.64 -18.37 6.25
N ILE A 97 -25.59 -18.10 7.55
CA ILE A 97 -26.49 -18.74 8.55
C ILE A 97 -27.93 -18.33 8.30
N ASN A 98 -28.16 -17.06 7.99
CA ASN A 98 -29.45 -16.49 7.65
C ASN A 98 -29.24 -15.11 7.00
N PRO A 99 -30.28 -14.40 6.51
CA PRO A 99 -30.11 -13.08 5.86
C PRO A 99 -29.42 -12.02 6.72
N LYS A 100 -29.36 -12.19 8.05
CA LYS A 100 -28.74 -11.23 8.97
C LYS A 100 -27.32 -11.60 9.35
N TRP A 101 -26.96 -12.89 9.31
CA TRP A 101 -25.68 -13.38 9.81
C TRP A 101 -24.90 -14.16 8.75
N MET A 102 -23.65 -13.75 8.56
CA MET A 102 -22.66 -14.48 7.78
C MET A 102 -21.39 -14.61 8.62
N VAL A 103 -20.79 -15.80 8.61
CA VAL A 103 -19.53 -16.10 9.29
C VAL A 103 -18.56 -16.69 8.27
N SER A 104 -17.31 -16.27 8.31
CA SER A 104 -16.24 -16.87 7.51
C SER A 104 -15.13 -17.35 8.45
N ALA A 105 -14.70 -18.60 8.29
CA ALA A 105 -13.57 -19.17 9.00
C ALA A 105 -12.60 -19.80 8.00
N GLY A 106 -11.31 -19.65 8.24
CA GLY A 106 -10.30 -20.20 7.34
C GLY A 106 -8.96 -20.43 8.05
N LEU A 107 -8.18 -21.30 7.45
CA LEU A 107 -6.81 -21.59 7.82
C LEU A 107 -5.95 -21.57 6.56
N ARG A 108 -4.88 -20.78 6.55
CA ARG A 108 -3.80 -20.86 5.59
C ARG A 108 -2.55 -21.40 6.28
N THR A 109 -1.80 -22.24 5.62
CA THR A 109 -0.54 -22.77 6.14
C THR A 109 0.55 -22.48 5.13
N ASN A 110 1.74 -22.13 5.61
CA ASN A 110 2.94 -21.98 4.79
C ASN A 110 3.99 -23.00 5.22
N PHE A 111 4.61 -23.64 4.26
CA PHE A 111 5.74 -24.55 4.42
C PHE A 111 6.92 -24.01 3.63
N SER A 112 7.98 -23.64 4.32
CA SER A 112 9.22 -23.17 3.72
C SER A 112 10.41 -23.97 4.27
N LYS A 113 11.33 -24.35 3.39
CA LYS A 113 12.58 -24.98 3.85
C LYS A 113 13.42 -24.03 4.68
N ALA A 114 13.37 -22.74 4.40
CA ALA A 114 14.14 -21.72 5.10
C ALA A 114 13.52 -21.35 6.46
N PHE A 115 12.18 -21.32 6.58
CA PHE A 115 11.49 -20.76 7.74
C PHE A 115 10.55 -21.73 8.46
N GLY A 116 10.46 -22.99 7.97
CA GLY A 116 9.63 -24.03 8.58
C GLY A 116 8.14 -23.90 8.28
N PHE A 117 7.33 -24.31 9.24
CA PHE A 117 5.87 -24.32 9.15
C PHE A 117 5.23 -23.12 9.86
N MET A 118 4.19 -22.55 9.25
CA MET A 118 3.36 -21.53 9.85
C MET A 118 1.87 -21.72 9.54
N GLY A 119 1.04 -21.65 10.57
CA GLY A 119 -0.43 -21.63 10.45
C GLY A 119 -1.00 -20.24 10.68
N MET A 120 -1.92 -19.82 9.83
CA MET A 120 -2.53 -18.48 9.80
C MET A 120 -4.07 -18.61 9.83
N PRO A 121 -4.67 -18.69 11.01
CA PRO A 121 -6.11 -18.72 11.14
C PRO A 121 -6.74 -17.36 10.83
N LYS A 122 -7.99 -17.41 10.34
CA LYS A 122 -8.85 -16.25 10.11
C LYS A 122 -10.27 -16.59 10.55
N ILE A 123 -10.94 -15.65 11.20
CA ILE A 123 -12.38 -15.70 11.47
C ILE A 123 -12.97 -14.30 11.27
N ALA A 124 -14.10 -14.23 10.61
CA ALA A 124 -14.85 -13.00 10.41
C ALA A 124 -16.33 -13.24 10.57
N ALA A 125 -17.07 -12.26 11.07
CA ALA A 125 -18.51 -12.28 11.19
C ALA A 125 -19.08 -10.96 10.65
N LYS A 126 -20.19 -11.07 9.92
CA LYS A 126 -21.01 -9.96 9.46
C LYS A 126 -22.40 -10.09 10.05
N TYR A 127 -22.90 -9.00 10.64
CA TYR A 127 -24.25 -8.88 11.13
C TYR A 127 -24.96 -7.72 10.42
N SER A 128 -26.05 -8.01 9.73
CA SER A 128 -26.89 -7.04 9.03
C SER A 128 -28.29 -7.06 9.67
N PRO A 129 -28.55 -6.25 10.72
CA PRO A 129 -29.85 -6.23 11.41
C PRO A 129 -31.01 -5.85 10.47
N ASN A 130 -30.72 -5.03 9.48
CA ASN A 130 -31.61 -4.62 8.40
C ASN A 130 -30.80 -4.23 7.16
N GLU A 131 -31.46 -3.83 6.08
CA GLU A 131 -30.83 -3.45 4.80
C GLU A 131 -29.93 -2.21 4.88
N ARG A 132 -30.04 -1.40 5.93
CA ARG A 132 -29.29 -0.14 6.09
C ARG A 132 -28.01 -0.30 6.88
N TRP A 133 -27.92 -1.32 7.74
CA TRP A 133 -26.80 -1.51 8.65
C TRP A 133 -26.03 -2.79 8.34
N SER A 134 -24.71 -2.69 8.39
CA SER A 134 -23.79 -3.82 8.34
C SER A 134 -22.70 -3.64 9.38
N ILE A 135 -22.57 -4.58 10.29
CA ILE A 135 -21.52 -4.62 11.31
C ILE A 135 -20.61 -5.79 11.01
N ARG A 136 -19.30 -5.57 11.00
CA ARG A 136 -18.31 -6.62 10.72
C ARG A 136 -17.25 -6.66 11.81
N ALA A 137 -16.93 -7.86 12.26
CA ALA A 137 -15.80 -8.13 13.13
C ALA A 137 -14.87 -9.12 12.44
N ASN A 138 -13.57 -8.93 12.56
CA ASN A 138 -12.58 -9.79 11.94
C ASN A 138 -11.38 -9.98 12.87
N TYR A 139 -10.89 -11.22 12.91
CA TYR A 139 -9.56 -11.57 13.40
C TYR A 139 -8.81 -12.34 12.33
N SER A 140 -7.55 -12.03 12.13
CA SER A 140 -6.67 -12.81 11.25
C SER A 140 -5.23 -12.77 11.73
N MET A 141 -4.53 -13.87 11.51
CA MET A 141 -3.08 -13.97 11.66
C MET A 141 -2.44 -13.80 10.29
N GLY A 142 -1.41 -12.94 10.20
CA GLY A 142 -0.62 -12.74 8.98
C GLY A 142 0.80 -13.24 9.17
N TYR A 143 1.45 -13.50 8.04
CA TYR A 143 2.82 -13.99 7.94
C TYR A 143 3.47 -13.40 6.69
N ARG A 144 4.76 -13.02 6.80
CA ARG A 144 5.57 -12.59 5.67
C ARG A 144 6.99 -13.11 5.84
N SER A 145 7.45 -13.92 4.88
CA SER A 145 8.85 -14.32 4.78
C SER A 145 9.71 -13.11 4.39
N PRO A 146 10.97 -13.05 4.88
CA PRO A 146 11.94 -12.14 4.31
C PRO A 146 12.17 -12.46 2.82
N SER A 147 12.27 -11.44 1.99
CA SER A 147 12.61 -11.60 0.57
C SER A 147 14.09 -11.93 0.39
N ILE A 148 14.47 -12.46 -0.78
CA ILE A 148 15.87 -12.74 -1.15
C ILE A 148 16.74 -11.48 -0.98
N LYS A 149 16.21 -10.30 -1.31
CA LYS A 149 16.93 -9.03 -1.16
C LYS A 149 17.19 -8.68 0.31
N GLU A 150 16.17 -8.81 1.14
CA GLU A 150 16.25 -8.53 2.57
C GLU A 150 17.22 -9.48 3.30
N LEU A 151 17.37 -10.70 2.81
CA LEU A 151 18.31 -11.67 3.39
C LEU A 151 19.75 -11.49 2.90
N PHE A 152 19.96 -11.29 1.60
CA PHE A 152 21.26 -11.55 0.99
C PHE A 152 21.91 -10.36 0.32
N PHE A 153 21.25 -9.20 0.17
CA PHE A 153 21.89 -8.04 -0.43
C PHE A 153 23.08 -7.56 0.41
N ASN A 154 24.18 -7.30 -0.26
CA ASN A 154 25.34 -6.60 0.26
C ASN A 154 25.90 -5.76 -0.89
N TRP A 155 25.43 -4.52 -0.99
CA TRP A 155 25.64 -3.72 -2.18
C TRP A 155 25.85 -2.26 -1.86
N ASP A 156 26.90 -1.70 -2.46
CA ASP A 156 27.19 -0.27 -2.41
C ASP A 156 26.36 0.50 -3.44
N HIS A 157 25.50 1.39 -2.97
CA HIS A 157 24.68 2.24 -3.81
C HIS A 157 25.49 3.46 -4.28
N LEU A 158 26.33 3.25 -5.30
CA LEU A 158 27.13 4.28 -5.98
C LEU A 158 28.06 5.10 -5.05
N GLY A 159 28.57 4.49 -4.00
CA GLY A 159 29.43 5.17 -3.02
C GLY A 159 28.66 6.06 -2.02
N MET A 160 27.34 6.14 -2.12
CA MET A 160 26.53 6.96 -1.21
C MET A 160 26.21 6.23 0.09
N PHE A 161 25.83 4.98 0.00
CA PHE A 161 25.48 4.13 1.15
C PHE A 161 25.51 2.64 0.79
N MET A 162 25.67 1.81 1.81
CA MET A 162 25.53 0.36 1.66
C MET A 162 24.08 -0.09 1.89
N ILE A 163 23.63 -1.07 1.12
CA ILE A 163 22.41 -1.83 1.41
C ILE A 163 22.84 -3.21 1.89
N ARG A 164 22.43 -3.58 3.12
CA ARG A 164 22.81 -4.82 3.77
C ARG A 164 21.58 -5.65 4.12
N GLY A 165 21.53 -6.84 3.57
CA GLY A 165 20.62 -7.90 3.99
C GLY A 165 21.09 -8.54 5.29
N ASN A 166 20.22 -9.37 5.88
CA ASN A 166 20.50 -10.09 7.09
C ASN A 166 19.97 -11.52 6.98
N GLU A 167 20.86 -12.48 6.84
CA GLU A 167 20.54 -13.92 6.69
C GLU A 167 19.88 -14.52 7.95
N ASN A 168 20.00 -13.87 9.11
CA ASN A 168 19.42 -14.33 10.37
C ASN A 168 18.00 -13.81 10.61
N MET A 169 17.40 -13.10 9.66
CA MET A 169 16.05 -12.58 9.84
C MET A 169 15.01 -13.68 9.98
N GLN A 170 14.07 -13.41 10.88
CA GLN A 170 12.89 -14.24 11.09
C GLN A 170 11.70 -13.71 10.27
N PRO A 171 10.77 -14.57 9.88
CA PRO A 171 9.54 -14.14 9.27
C PRO A 171 8.71 -13.24 10.19
N GLU A 172 8.18 -12.19 9.61
CA GLU A 172 7.25 -11.27 10.27
C GLU A 172 5.90 -11.96 10.49
N LYS A 173 5.33 -11.78 11.67
CA LYS A 173 4.01 -12.29 12.07
C LYS A 173 3.16 -11.16 12.64
N ASN A 174 1.87 -11.20 12.37
CA ASN A 174 0.97 -10.25 12.97
C ASN A 174 -0.36 -10.86 13.38
N ASN A 175 -0.99 -10.25 14.38
CA ASN A 175 -2.38 -10.50 14.74
C ASN A 175 -3.17 -9.22 14.45
N TYR A 176 -4.14 -9.33 13.58
CA TYR A 176 -5.00 -8.24 13.16
C TYR A 176 -6.42 -8.43 13.69
N PHE A 177 -6.97 -7.39 14.29
CA PHE A 177 -8.36 -7.31 14.75
C PHE A 177 -9.01 -6.09 14.16
N SER A 178 -10.24 -6.20 13.72
CA SER A 178 -11.02 -5.04 13.31
C SER A 178 -12.50 -5.19 13.68
N LEU A 179 -13.12 -4.05 13.95
CA LEU A 179 -14.55 -3.89 14.14
C LEU A 179 -15.01 -2.69 13.31
N GLY A 180 -15.93 -2.94 12.39
CA GLY A 180 -16.46 -1.92 11.49
C GLY A 180 -17.98 -1.90 11.51
N ALA A 181 -18.54 -0.72 11.27
CA ALA A 181 -19.97 -0.53 11.07
C ALA A 181 -20.21 0.37 9.84
N GLU A 182 -21.19 0.01 9.06
CA GLU A 182 -21.65 0.75 7.89
C GLU A 182 -23.12 1.06 8.00
N TYR A 183 -23.49 2.27 7.64
CA TYR A 183 -24.87 2.70 7.43
C TYR A 183 -25.04 3.21 6.00
N SER A 184 -26.07 2.74 5.33
CA SER A 184 -26.38 3.14 3.96
C SER A 184 -27.86 3.35 3.77
N ASN A 185 -28.22 4.49 3.16
CA ASN A 185 -29.56 4.74 2.60
C ASN A 185 -29.39 5.49 1.28
N ASP A 186 -30.49 5.92 0.64
CA ASP A 186 -30.48 6.58 -0.68
C ASP A 186 -29.61 7.84 -0.74
N ARG A 187 -29.41 8.53 0.39
CA ARG A 187 -28.68 9.81 0.46
C ARG A 187 -27.40 9.78 1.26
N LEU A 188 -27.27 8.83 2.18
CA LEU A 188 -26.15 8.80 3.12
C LEU A 188 -25.49 7.43 3.15
N PHE A 189 -24.20 7.41 2.92
CA PHE A 189 -23.31 6.30 3.25
C PHE A 189 -22.31 6.75 4.31
N LEU A 190 -22.26 6.04 5.43
CA LEU A 190 -21.32 6.27 6.51
C LEU A 190 -20.66 4.94 6.88
N SER A 191 -19.35 4.91 6.96
CA SER A 191 -18.58 3.75 7.41
C SER A 191 -17.56 4.17 8.44
N GLY A 192 -17.39 3.36 9.48
CA GLY A 192 -16.35 3.52 10.48
C GLY A 192 -15.73 2.17 10.83
N THR A 193 -14.41 2.10 10.92
CA THR A 193 -13.67 0.88 11.29
C THR A 193 -12.58 1.22 12.28
N ALA A 194 -12.57 0.55 13.43
CA ALA A 194 -11.46 0.53 14.38
C ALA A 194 -10.66 -0.75 14.18
N TYR A 195 -9.34 -0.67 14.23
CA TYR A 195 -8.48 -1.84 14.04
C TYR A 195 -7.22 -1.79 14.91
N GLY A 196 -6.70 -2.97 15.19
CA GLY A 196 -5.42 -3.17 15.85
C GLY A 196 -4.59 -4.21 15.11
N ASN A 197 -3.31 -3.92 14.91
CA ASN A 197 -2.35 -4.83 14.30
C ASN A 197 -1.12 -4.95 15.20
N TYR A 198 -0.82 -6.17 15.63
CA TYR A 198 0.24 -6.48 16.58
C TYR A 198 1.30 -7.34 15.89
N PHE A 199 2.41 -6.72 15.54
CA PHE A 199 3.53 -7.36 14.87
C PHE A 199 4.52 -7.98 15.87
N ARG A 200 5.09 -9.11 15.47
CA ARG A 200 6.30 -9.72 16.04
C ARG A 200 7.30 -9.93 14.92
N ASP A 201 8.56 -9.72 15.24
CA ASP A 201 9.67 -9.87 14.30
C ASP A 201 9.45 -9.06 13.00
N LYS A 202 8.85 -7.85 13.12
CA LYS A 202 8.53 -7.01 11.98
C LYS A 202 9.79 -6.71 11.18
N ILE A 203 9.77 -7.00 9.89
CA ILE A 203 10.88 -6.71 8.98
C ILE A 203 10.85 -5.23 8.61
N GLU A 204 11.96 -4.54 8.89
CA GLU A 204 12.10 -3.10 8.63
C GLU A 204 13.49 -2.79 8.13
N GLY A 205 13.61 -1.81 7.25
CA GLY A 205 14.87 -1.22 6.85
C GLY A 205 15.22 -0.06 7.78
N VAL A 206 16.39 -0.10 8.39
CA VAL A 206 16.89 0.94 9.28
C VAL A 206 18.16 1.55 8.76
N TRP A 207 18.30 2.86 8.92
CA TRP A 207 19.53 3.56 8.63
C TRP A 207 20.46 3.49 9.83
N ARG A 208 21.71 3.12 9.58
CA ARG A 208 22.79 3.12 10.57
C ARG A 208 24.03 3.79 9.97
N ILE A 209 24.80 4.44 10.82
CA ILE A 209 26.08 5.03 10.44
C ILE A 209 27.17 4.33 11.23
N TYR A 210 28.04 3.61 10.54
CA TYR A 210 29.27 3.04 11.08
C TYR A 210 30.36 3.04 10.00
N ASP A 211 31.62 3.00 10.41
CA ASP A 211 32.78 3.13 9.50
C ASP A 211 32.72 4.37 8.59
N MET A 212 32.19 5.49 9.10
CA MET A 212 31.95 6.74 8.37
C MET A 212 31.09 6.59 7.10
N GLN A 213 30.30 5.53 7.02
CA GLN A 213 29.43 5.24 5.89
C GLN A 213 27.98 5.07 6.36
N TYR A 214 27.05 5.59 5.55
CA TYR A 214 25.64 5.30 5.72
C TYR A 214 25.35 3.87 5.29
N ASN A 215 24.61 3.14 6.12
CA ASN A 215 24.17 1.77 5.87
C ASN A 215 22.66 1.69 6.00
N PHE A 216 22.01 1.13 5.00
CA PHE A 216 20.61 0.74 5.05
C PHE A 216 20.54 -0.75 5.30
N GLU A 217 20.12 -1.15 6.50
CA GLU A 217 20.12 -2.54 6.95
C GLU A 217 18.72 -3.06 7.18
N TYR A 218 18.51 -4.29 6.74
CA TYR A 218 17.27 -5.01 7.07
C TYR A 218 17.41 -5.72 8.41
N THR A 219 16.39 -5.55 9.28
CA THR A 219 16.36 -6.15 10.61
C THR A 219 14.94 -6.48 11.05
N ASN A 220 14.82 -7.39 12.01
CA ASN A 220 13.55 -7.59 12.69
C ASN A 220 13.41 -6.63 13.87
N LEU A 221 12.31 -5.87 13.88
CA LEU A 221 11.85 -5.18 15.09
C LEU A 221 11.08 -6.18 15.96
N SER A 222 11.45 -6.32 17.22
CA SER A 222 10.92 -7.35 18.12
C SER A 222 9.39 -7.31 18.25
N LYS A 223 8.82 -6.13 18.41
CA LYS A 223 7.37 -5.90 18.51
C LYS A 223 7.00 -4.52 17.99
N GLN A 224 5.92 -4.45 17.23
CA GLN A 224 5.31 -3.17 16.87
C GLN A 224 3.80 -3.30 16.99
N ARG A 225 3.16 -2.27 17.52
CA ARG A 225 1.71 -2.16 17.63
C ARG A 225 1.23 -0.98 16.80
N LEU A 226 0.21 -1.23 16.01
CA LEU A 226 -0.47 -0.25 15.20
C LEU A 226 -1.95 -0.28 15.56
N LEU A 227 -2.49 0.85 16.03
CA LEU A 227 -3.91 1.04 16.31
C LEU A 227 -4.44 2.11 15.39
N GLY A 228 -5.60 1.89 14.80
CA GLY A 228 -6.17 2.82 13.86
C GLY A 228 -7.67 2.92 13.91
N LEU A 229 -8.15 4.03 13.35
CA LEU A 229 -9.55 4.30 13.11
C LEU A 229 -9.68 4.93 11.73
N GLU A 230 -10.61 4.41 10.95
CA GLU A 230 -10.96 4.93 9.62
C GLU A 230 -12.43 5.26 9.58
N ALA A 231 -12.77 6.38 8.96
CA ALA A 231 -14.15 6.78 8.71
C ALA A 231 -14.30 7.27 7.27
N LEU A 232 -15.44 6.96 6.67
CA LEU A 232 -15.81 7.39 5.33
C LEU A 232 -17.25 7.91 5.36
N LEU A 233 -17.45 9.07 4.74
CA LEU A 233 -18.74 9.72 4.55
C LEU A 233 -18.96 9.97 3.06
N ARG A 234 -20.15 9.60 2.56
CA ARG A 234 -20.70 10.12 1.32
C ARG A 234 -22.14 10.55 1.59
N TRP A 235 -22.42 11.82 1.37
CA TRP A 235 -23.72 12.41 1.65
C TRP A 235 -24.23 13.25 0.47
N HIS A 236 -25.30 12.80 -0.12
CA HIS A 236 -26.07 13.58 -1.10
C HIS A 236 -26.91 14.62 -0.35
N VAL A 237 -26.30 15.77 -0.04
CA VAL A 237 -26.93 16.86 0.72
C VAL A 237 -28.14 17.38 -0.04
N LEU A 238 -27.98 17.55 -1.35
CA LEU A 238 -28.99 17.87 -2.34
C LEU A 238 -28.80 16.96 -3.56
N ASP A 239 -29.77 16.87 -4.44
CA ASP A 239 -29.65 16.09 -5.68
C ASP A 239 -28.49 16.59 -6.58
N CYS A 240 -28.16 17.88 -6.46
CA CYS A 240 -27.04 18.50 -7.17
C CYS A 240 -25.74 18.59 -6.35
N LEU A 241 -25.75 18.25 -5.05
CA LEU A 241 -24.62 18.50 -4.16
C LEU A 241 -24.28 17.27 -3.33
N THR A 242 -23.07 16.77 -3.50
CA THR A 242 -22.54 15.63 -2.75
C THR A 242 -21.33 16.05 -1.92
N LEU A 243 -21.35 15.73 -0.63
CA LEU A 243 -20.21 15.84 0.27
C LEU A 243 -19.58 14.45 0.42
N ASN A 244 -18.27 14.32 0.15
CA ASN A 244 -17.49 13.15 0.49
C ASN A 244 -16.46 13.53 1.54
N GLY A 245 -16.16 12.61 2.42
CA GLY A 245 -15.13 12.77 3.44
C GLY A 245 -14.47 11.45 3.81
N THR A 246 -13.19 11.50 4.08
CA THR A 246 -12.46 10.39 4.71
C THR A 246 -11.65 10.93 5.87
N TYR A 247 -11.51 10.14 6.90
CA TYR A 247 -10.62 10.41 7.99
C TYR A 247 -9.91 9.14 8.39
N SER A 248 -8.61 9.23 8.64
CA SER A 248 -7.82 8.14 9.20
C SER A 248 -7.00 8.64 10.37
N PHE A 249 -7.00 7.83 11.42
CA PHE A 249 -6.11 7.94 12.55
C PHE A 249 -5.27 6.67 12.67
N VAL A 250 -3.97 6.81 12.86
CA VAL A 250 -3.08 5.68 13.10
C VAL A 250 -2.07 6.04 14.19
N ASN A 251 -1.99 5.18 15.20
CA ASN A 251 -0.98 5.26 16.25
C ASN A 251 -0.04 4.06 16.11
N VAL A 252 1.24 4.33 15.89
CA VAL A 252 2.29 3.31 15.80
C VAL A 252 3.16 3.39 17.02
N SER A 253 3.31 2.26 17.74
CA SER A 253 4.17 2.22 18.92
C SER A 253 5.63 2.50 18.55
N LYS A 254 6.35 3.14 19.46
CA LYS A 254 7.80 3.26 19.36
C LYS A 254 8.47 1.90 19.55
N ASN A 255 9.60 1.70 18.89
CA ASN A 255 10.47 0.58 19.15
C ASN A 255 11.65 1.04 20.00
N GLU A 256 11.81 0.47 21.20
CA GLU A 256 12.87 0.84 22.16
C GLU A 256 12.97 2.37 22.42
N GLY A 257 11.80 3.04 22.45
CA GLY A 257 11.73 4.50 22.64
C GLY A 257 11.90 5.33 21.36
N ILE A 258 12.32 4.73 20.24
CA ILE A 258 12.61 5.38 18.97
C ILE A 258 11.39 5.28 18.05
N GLN A 259 11.02 6.38 17.43
CA GLN A 259 9.94 6.47 16.45
C GLN A 259 10.51 6.37 15.04
N VAL A 260 10.65 5.16 14.51
CA VAL A 260 11.15 4.94 13.14
C VAL A 260 10.07 5.15 12.07
N ASN A 261 8.80 5.08 12.44
CA ASN A 261 7.69 5.21 11.50
C ASN A 261 7.41 6.66 11.14
N THR A 262 7.40 6.97 9.85
CA THR A 262 7.16 8.31 9.28
C THR A 262 5.70 8.58 8.91
N THR A 263 4.76 7.73 9.29
CA THR A 263 3.34 7.89 9.00
C THR A 263 2.76 9.05 9.81
N SER A 264 1.96 9.90 9.15
CA SER A 264 1.19 10.93 9.86
C SER A 264 0.10 10.27 10.71
N PRO A 265 -0.03 10.62 12.00
CA PRO A 265 -1.07 10.06 12.85
C PRO A 265 -2.49 10.38 12.40
N HIS A 266 -2.68 11.51 11.71
CA HIS A 266 -3.97 11.98 11.24
C HIS A 266 -3.90 12.33 9.77
N ALA A 267 -4.83 11.84 8.99
CA ALA A 267 -5.06 12.27 7.61
C ALA A 267 -6.56 12.39 7.36
N ALA A 268 -6.96 13.37 6.56
CA ALA A 268 -8.34 13.55 6.18
C ALA A 268 -8.43 14.07 4.75
N THR A 269 -9.48 13.67 4.05
CA THR A 269 -9.87 14.29 2.78
C THR A 269 -11.33 14.72 2.84
N ALA A 270 -11.66 15.81 2.19
CA ALA A 270 -13.03 16.23 1.99
C ALA A 270 -13.20 16.72 0.56
N SER A 271 -14.33 16.40 -0.08
CA SER A 271 -14.70 17.02 -1.35
C SER A 271 -16.16 17.42 -1.35
N LEU A 272 -16.43 18.53 -2.04
CA LEU A 272 -17.76 19.03 -2.31
C LEU A 272 -17.96 19.01 -3.83
N ASP A 273 -18.87 18.16 -4.27
CA ASP A 273 -19.15 17.91 -5.69
C ASP A 273 -20.51 18.51 -6.04
N TYR A 274 -20.50 19.59 -6.82
CA TYR A 274 -21.71 20.22 -7.35
C TYR A 274 -21.92 19.82 -8.81
N LYS A 275 -23.12 19.32 -9.13
CA LYS A 275 -23.54 18.91 -10.48
C LYS A 275 -24.78 19.66 -10.90
N PHE A 276 -24.73 20.23 -12.10
CA PHE A 276 -25.89 20.84 -12.73
C PHE A 276 -26.03 20.34 -14.16
N THR A 277 -27.21 19.86 -14.51
CA THR A 277 -27.50 19.35 -15.84
C THR A 277 -28.77 20.01 -16.38
N LYS A 278 -28.68 20.61 -17.58
CA LYS A 278 -29.82 21.19 -18.28
C LYS A 278 -29.72 20.89 -19.76
N LYS A 279 -30.64 20.08 -20.29
CA LYS A 279 -30.64 19.64 -21.71
C LYS A 279 -29.24 19.14 -22.15
N ASN A 280 -28.58 19.93 -22.99
CA ASN A 280 -27.28 19.60 -23.61
C ASN A 280 -26.08 20.22 -22.89
N TYR A 281 -26.27 20.76 -21.69
CA TYR A 281 -25.22 21.36 -20.87
C TYR A 281 -25.11 20.67 -19.55
N ARG A 282 -23.88 20.31 -19.18
CA ARG A 282 -23.54 19.77 -17.85
C ARG A 282 -22.40 20.59 -17.25
N LEU A 283 -22.59 21.01 -16.01
CA LEU A 283 -21.56 21.63 -15.17
C LEU A 283 -21.24 20.66 -14.02
N ASN A 284 -19.98 20.44 -13.78
CA ASN A 284 -19.50 19.76 -12.58
C ASN A 284 -18.39 20.60 -11.94
N ALA A 285 -18.59 21.04 -10.71
CA ALA A 285 -17.61 21.78 -9.94
C ALA A 285 -17.21 20.94 -8.71
N VAL A 286 -15.92 20.71 -8.53
CA VAL A 286 -15.39 19.92 -7.42
C VAL A 286 -14.38 20.78 -6.66
N PHE A 287 -14.67 21.04 -5.40
CA PHE A 287 -13.70 21.55 -4.44
C PHE A 287 -13.22 20.39 -3.58
N SER A 288 -11.92 20.23 -3.41
CA SER A 288 -11.33 19.19 -2.56
C SER A 288 -10.28 19.77 -1.62
N ALA A 289 -10.20 19.19 -0.43
CA ALA A 289 -9.21 19.51 0.58
C ALA A 289 -8.59 18.22 1.12
N SER A 290 -7.28 18.19 1.24
CA SER A 290 -6.52 17.07 1.84
C SER A 290 -5.71 17.60 3.01
N TYR A 291 -5.99 17.09 4.20
CA TYR A 291 -5.27 17.39 5.43
C TYR A 291 -4.28 16.28 5.74
N MET A 292 -3.06 16.65 6.06
CA MET A 292 -2.03 15.77 6.60
C MET A 292 -1.60 16.32 7.96
N GLY A 293 -1.75 15.52 8.99
CA GLY A 293 -1.38 15.89 10.34
C GLY A 293 0.14 15.94 10.55
N ARG A 294 0.55 16.53 11.65
CA ARG A 294 1.95 16.65 12.06
C ARG A 294 2.61 15.29 12.18
N LYS A 295 3.80 15.13 11.59
CA LYS A 295 4.62 13.91 11.70
C LYS A 295 5.79 14.14 12.63
N LYS A 296 6.06 13.17 13.50
CA LYS A 296 7.26 13.13 14.33
C LYS A 296 7.93 11.78 14.18
N PHE A 297 9.21 11.78 13.84
CA PHE A 297 10.01 10.56 13.71
C PHE A 297 11.45 10.87 14.12
N ASP A 298 12.18 9.82 14.47
CA ASP A 298 13.56 9.92 14.91
C ASP A 298 14.48 9.45 13.78
N VAL A 299 15.50 10.23 13.46
CA VAL A 299 16.54 9.92 12.47
C VAL A 299 17.85 9.72 13.21
N GLN A 300 18.53 8.61 12.95
CA GLN A 300 19.87 8.40 13.44
C GLN A 300 20.85 9.25 12.64
N ASP A 301 21.74 9.93 13.33
CA ASP A 301 22.86 10.66 12.75
C ASP A 301 24.07 10.51 13.67
N ARG A 302 25.24 10.93 13.18
CA ARG A 302 26.48 10.87 13.94
C ARG A 302 26.88 12.28 14.36
N VAL A 303 27.05 12.48 15.67
CA VAL A 303 27.55 13.73 16.23
C VAL A 303 29.02 13.56 16.59
N PHE A 304 29.86 14.41 16.04
CA PHE A 304 31.26 14.52 16.42
C PHE A 304 31.35 15.44 17.66
N VAL A 305 31.96 14.94 18.72
CA VAL A 305 32.21 15.69 19.95
C VAL A 305 33.68 16.06 19.96
N GLU A 306 34.00 17.37 19.85
CA GLU A 306 35.36 17.88 19.77
C GLU A 306 36.17 17.63 21.07
N GLU A 307 35.50 17.63 22.24
CA GLU A 307 36.12 17.50 23.55
C GLU A 307 36.87 16.17 23.74
N ASP A 308 36.34 15.08 23.19
CA ASP A 308 36.94 13.74 23.27
C ASP A 308 37.38 13.19 21.91
N ASN A 309 37.26 13.99 20.84
CA ASN A 309 37.62 13.65 19.47
C ASN A 309 36.99 12.36 18.97
N LYS A 310 35.73 12.13 19.35
CA LYS A 310 34.96 10.93 18.98
C LYS A 310 33.62 11.26 18.36
N SER A 311 33.12 10.34 17.55
CA SER A 311 31.77 10.39 17.00
C SER A 311 30.85 9.47 17.77
N TYR A 312 29.68 9.96 18.11
CA TYR A 312 28.64 9.22 18.81
C TYR A 312 27.38 9.12 17.94
N ASP A 313 26.71 7.97 17.98
CA ASP A 313 25.40 7.82 17.35
C ASP A 313 24.36 8.59 18.16
N ALA A 314 23.64 9.46 17.53
CA ALA A 314 22.58 10.26 18.13
C ALA A 314 21.27 10.12 17.35
N TYR A 315 20.13 10.27 18.04
CA TYR A 315 18.83 10.30 17.39
C TYR A 315 18.26 11.71 17.43
N PHE A 316 17.97 12.25 16.27
CA PHE A 316 17.37 13.56 16.13
C PHE A 316 15.90 13.43 15.83
N ARG A 317 15.07 14.12 16.63
CA ARG A 317 13.64 14.19 16.38
C ARG A 317 13.35 15.15 15.25
N CYS A 318 12.82 14.59 14.15
CA CYS A 318 12.26 15.35 13.04
C CYS A 318 10.79 15.64 13.31
N ASP A 319 10.37 16.86 13.04
CA ASP A 319 9.03 17.36 13.27
C ASP A 319 8.53 18.06 12.00
N LEU A 320 7.69 17.37 11.22
CA LEU A 320 7.08 17.92 10.02
C LEU A 320 5.71 18.52 10.38
N PRO A 321 5.49 19.82 10.10
CA PRO A 321 4.22 20.47 10.43
C PRO A 321 3.06 19.88 9.64
N GLN A 322 1.87 19.98 10.20
CA GLN A 322 0.63 19.68 9.50
C GLN A 322 0.39 20.65 8.35
N TYR A 323 -0.35 20.20 7.32
CA TYR A 323 -0.73 21.04 6.20
C TYR A 323 -2.07 20.64 5.59
N VAL A 324 -2.65 21.55 4.81
CA VAL A 324 -3.84 21.34 4.01
C VAL A 324 -3.54 21.74 2.56
N LEU A 325 -3.90 20.88 1.63
CA LEU A 325 -3.89 21.18 0.20
C LEU A 325 -5.34 21.30 -0.28
N CYS A 326 -5.67 22.41 -0.94
CA CYS A 326 -6.99 22.63 -1.51
C CYS A 326 -6.91 22.78 -3.02
N ASN A 327 -7.82 22.10 -3.72
CA ASN A 327 -7.92 22.13 -5.17
C ASN A 327 -9.35 22.43 -5.60
N LEU A 328 -9.49 23.10 -6.74
CA LEU A 328 -10.78 23.38 -7.37
C LEU A 328 -10.71 22.99 -8.84
N SER A 329 -11.71 22.27 -9.31
CA SER A 329 -11.88 22.03 -10.74
C SER A 329 -13.33 22.29 -11.17
N VAL A 330 -13.48 22.84 -12.36
CA VAL A 330 -14.79 23.11 -12.96
C VAL A 330 -14.79 22.56 -14.38
N SER A 331 -15.65 21.57 -14.60
CA SER A 331 -15.85 20.93 -15.90
C SER A 331 -17.17 21.37 -16.51
N GLN A 332 -17.18 21.76 -17.77
CA GLN A 332 -18.36 22.11 -18.55
C GLN A 332 -18.43 21.23 -19.79
N THR A 333 -19.56 20.56 -19.97
CA THR A 333 -19.79 19.72 -21.16
C THR A 333 -20.91 20.31 -21.98
N PHE A 334 -20.63 20.56 -23.25
CA PHE A 334 -21.55 21.16 -24.21
C PHE A 334 -22.01 20.11 -25.24
N TYR A 335 -23.31 19.96 -25.40
CA TYR A 335 -23.96 19.07 -26.38
C TYR A 335 -23.51 17.61 -26.33
N ASN A 336 -22.95 17.16 -25.19
CA ASN A 336 -22.25 15.86 -25.04
C ASN A 336 -21.07 15.64 -25.99
N LYS A 337 -20.52 16.71 -26.58
CA LYS A 337 -19.47 16.63 -27.61
C LYS A 337 -18.13 17.17 -27.19
N VAL A 338 -18.16 18.25 -26.42
CA VAL A 338 -16.97 18.96 -25.97
C VAL A 338 -17.02 19.14 -24.47
N LYS A 339 -15.97 18.74 -23.78
CA LYS A 339 -15.81 18.99 -22.34
C LYS A 339 -14.57 19.83 -22.11
N LEU A 340 -14.77 20.99 -21.50
CA LEU A 340 -13.72 21.89 -21.03
C LEU A 340 -13.62 21.74 -19.52
N THR A 341 -12.42 21.47 -19.00
CA THR A 341 -12.13 21.46 -17.57
C THR A 341 -11.05 22.47 -17.25
N LEU A 342 -11.31 23.33 -16.28
CA LEU A 342 -10.37 24.26 -15.69
C LEU A 342 -10.08 23.80 -14.27
N GLY A 343 -8.81 23.78 -13.86
CA GLY A 343 -8.43 23.38 -12.53
C GLY A 343 -7.33 24.26 -11.94
N VAL A 344 -7.38 24.39 -10.62
CA VAL A 344 -6.34 25.02 -9.81
C VAL A 344 -6.01 24.09 -8.66
N ASP A 345 -4.77 23.61 -8.63
CA ASP A 345 -4.22 22.79 -7.56
C ASP A 345 -3.48 23.68 -6.57
N ASN A 346 -3.51 23.27 -5.30
CA ASN A 346 -2.84 23.98 -4.20
C ASN A 346 -3.17 25.48 -4.16
N ILE A 347 -4.46 25.79 -4.06
CA ILE A 347 -5.00 27.17 -4.13
C ILE A 347 -4.31 28.13 -3.16
N PHE A 348 -3.93 27.63 -1.96
CA PHE A 348 -3.30 28.45 -0.93
C PHE A 348 -1.77 28.48 -1.01
N ASN A 349 -1.19 27.97 -2.10
CA ASN A 349 0.25 28.00 -2.37
C ASN A 349 1.10 27.42 -1.23
N TYR A 350 0.65 26.33 -0.63
CA TYR A 350 1.46 25.67 0.39
C TYR A 350 2.69 25.04 -0.25
N VAL A 351 3.86 25.49 0.16
CA VAL A 351 5.15 24.89 -0.22
C VAL A 351 5.85 24.47 1.07
N PRO A 352 6.16 23.17 1.25
CA PRO A 352 6.84 22.73 2.45
C PRO A 352 8.23 23.36 2.54
N LYS A 353 8.59 23.85 3.72
CA LYS A 353 9.95 24.29 4.00
C LYS A 353 10.85 23.06 4.04
N THR A 354 11.99 23.14 3.38
CA THR A 354 13.05 22.12 3.46
C THR A 354 13.50 22.01 4.91
N LEU A 355 13.33 20.86 5.49
CA LEU A 355 13.78 20.56 6.85
C LEU A 355 15.11 19.81 6.76
N GLY A 356 16.20 20.47 7.10
CA GLY A 356 17.51 19.83 7.28
C GLY A 356 18.23 19.38 6.02
N SER A 357 19.43 18.86 6.22
CA SER A 357 20.27 18.17 5.23
C SER A 357 20.24 16.66 5.48
N GLY A 358 20.59 15.87 4.48
CA GLY A 358 20.73 14.41 4.60
C GLY A 358 19.40 13.64 4.52
N ILE A 359 19.26 12.58 5.31
CA ILE A 359 18.15 11.60 5.25
C ILE A 359 16.77 12.25 5.47
N THR A 360 16.70 13.37 6.17
CA THR A 360 15.45 14.11 6.41
C THR A 360 14.81 14.65 5.15
N MET A 361 15.58 14.92 4.10
CA MET A 361 15.07 15.41 2.81
C MET A 361 14.11 14.45 2.11
N PHE A 362 14.27 13.15 2.29
CA PHE A 362 13.43 12.13 1.65
C PHE A 362 12.01 12.04 2.24
N ASN A 363 11.79 12.64 3.41
CA ASN A 363 10.52 12.59 4.11
C ASN A 363 9.66 13.84 3.97
N VAL A 364 10.18 14.87 3.30
CA VAL A 364 9.45 16.12 3.04
C VAL A 364 8.58 15.93 1.79
N PRO A 365 7.26 16.15 1.88
CA PRO A 365 6.41 16.06 0.71
C PRO A 365 6.80 17.12 -0.31
N ALA A 366 7.14 16.69 -1.53
CA ALA A 366 7.36 17.60 -2.65
C ALA A 366 5.99 18.03 -3.19
N THR A 367 5.54 19.23 -2.81
CA THR A 367 4.37 19.85 -3.44
C THR A 367 4.83 21.05 -4.26
N PRO A 368 4.50 21.10 -5.56
CA PRO A 368 4.65 22.32 -6.32
C PRO A 368 3.71 23.39 -5.72
N GLY A 369 4.06 24.65 -5.87
CA GLY A 369 3.18 25.76 -5.52
C GLY A 369 1.84 25.70 -6.29
N THR A 370 1.07 26.78 -6.24
CA THR A 370 -0.19 26.86 -6.98
C THR A 370 0.02 26.60 -8.47
N ARG A 371 -0.79 25.69 -9.03
CA ARG A 371 -0.73 25.30 -10.43
C ARG A 371 -2.12 25.36 -11.06
N GLY A 372 -2.26 26.17 -12.12
CA GLY A 372 -3.44 26.15 -12.98
C GLY A 372 -3.25 25.18 -14.15
N TRP A 373 -4.35 24.53 -14.58
CA TRP A 373 -4.35 23.66 -15.75
C TRP A 373 -5.68 23.73 -16.51
N VAL A 374 -5.62 23.38 -17.78
CA VAL A 374 -6.78 23.35 -18.68
C VAL A 374 -6.76 22.03 -19.43
N GLN A 375 -7.92 21.39 -19.51
CA GLN A 375 -8.13 20.16 -20.28
C GLN A 375 -9.30 20.35 -21.23
N LEU A 376 -9.13 19.93 -22.49
CA LEU A 376 -10.16 19.93 -23.50
C LEU A 376 -10.34 18.51 -24.05
N GLU A 377 -11.54 17.97 -23.94
CA GLU A 377 -11.91 16.64 -24.40
C GLU A 377 -12.96 16.73 -25.51
N PHE A 378 -12.77 15.99 -26.61
CA PHE A 378 -13.73 15.87 -27.70
C PHE A 378 -14.28 14.44 -27.74
N MET A 379 -15.60 14.30 -27.69
CA MET A 379 -16.32 13.03 -27.88
C MET A 379 -16.49 12.77 -29.38
N LEU A 380 -15.49 12.17 -30.01
CA LEU A 380 -15.41 12.03 -31.47
C LEU A 380 -16.59 11.27 -32.08
N ASP A 381 -17.07 10.22 -31.44
CA ASP A 381 -18.21 9.43 -31.91
C ASP A 381 -19.47 10.27 -32.05
N ASP A 382 -19.74 11.12 -31.06
CA ASP A 382 -20.91 12.03 -31.07
C ASP A 382 -20.72 13.16 -32.09
N VAL A 383 -19.50 13.64 -32.31
CA VAL A 383 -19.17 14.63 -33.33
C VAL A 383 -19.39 14.04 -34.72
N ILE A 384 -18.83 12.87 -35.00
CA ILE A 384 -18.93 12.17 -36.31
C ILE A 384 -20.40 11.83 -36.63
N ASN A 385 -21.14 11.28 -35.67
CA ASN A 385 -22.56 10.97 -35.84
C ASN A 385 -23.43 12.20 -36.12
N SER A 386 -23.08 13.35 -35.52
CA SER A 386 -23.80 14.61 -35.75
C SER A 386 -23.50 15.21 -37.12
N LEU A 387 -22.31 14.99 -37.69
CA LEU A 387 -21.95 15.39 -39.04
C LEU A 387 -22.64 14.51 -40.10
N ARG A 388 -22.79 13.21 -39.82
CA ARG A 388 -23.50 12.26 -40.67
C ARG A 388 -25.01 12.52 -40.75
N LYS A 389 -25.64 13.03 -39.71
CA LYS A 389 -27.08 13.38 -39.68
C LYS A 389 -27.40 14.72 -40.34
N LYS A 390 -26.40 15.53 -40.69
CA LYS A 390 -26.58 16.79 -41.44
C LYS A 390 -26.38 16.67 -42.93
N LYS A 391 -25.98 15.49 -43.43
CA LYS A 391 -26.02 15.10 -44.82
C LYS A 391 -27.27 14.23 -45.10
#